data_c6ac54b801a76c285efb75c962a94c3f
#
_entry.id   c6ac54b801a76c285efb75c962a94c3f
#
_cell.length_a   1.000
_cell.length_b   1.000
_cell.length_c   1.000
_cell.angle_alpha   90.00
_cell.angle_beta   90.00
_cell.angle_gamma   90.00
#
_symmetry.space_group_name_H-M   'P 1'
#
loop_
_entity.id
_entity.type
_entity.pdbx_description
1 polymer ?
#
loop_
_entity_poly.entity_id
_entity_poly.type
_entity_poly.pdbx_seq_one_letter_code
_entity_poly.pdbx_strand_id
1 'polypeptide(L)'
;MKYISTRGQSPALSFSEILLGGLAPDGGLYLPETYPQFSDTDLSAMRGMNYADLAFAILSRLIDDIPAADLKAIIDKTYRADVYSFTRAGQNAADITPTIKLENNLYLLSLSNGPTLAFKDMAMQLLGNLFEYVLTKNGATTNILGATSGDTGSAAEYAMRGKKGVRVFMLSPHKKMSRFQTAQMFSLQDDNIFNIAVNGVFDDCQDMVKAVSNDAAFKAQYKIGAVNSINWGRIVAQVVYYFKGYFAVTTNNSQKVDFSVPSGNFGNVCAGHIARMMGLPIDKLVVATNENDVLDEFFKTGIYRPRGSANTYHTSSPSMDISKASNFERFVFDLVGRDSGKVRELWVSVDKGGAFDIKHLMSKLADYGFVSGSSNHQNRMQTIRESQAKYKVVIDTHTADGLKVALEYKQENTPMVVLETALPAKFEDALVEALGEVPPRPDSLKGIELLPQKFAVMDVDVTAIKDFIVNNT
;
A
#
# COMPACT_ATOMS: atom_id res chain seq x y z
N MET A 1 12.71 -20.34 0.38
CA MET A 1 11.77 -19.72 -0.59
C MET A 1 12.58 -19.02 -1.66
N LYS A 2 12.22 -19.19 -2.95
CA LYS A 2 12.81 -18.45 -4.06
C LYS A 2 11.77 -17.50 -4.65
N TYR A 3 12.23 -16.36 -5.10
CA TYR A 3 11.41 -15.30 -5.71
C TYR A 3 11.80 -15.13 -7.16
N ILE A 4 10.84 -15.19 -8.05
CA ILE A 4 11.03 -15.10 -9.51
C ILE A 4 10.44 -13.79 -10.03
N SER A 5 11.00 -13.28 -11.13
CA SER A 5 10.45 -12.13 -11.84
C SER A 5 9.25 -12.54 -12.68
N THR A 6 8.21 -11.70 -12.69
CA THR A 6 7.06 -11.83 -13.60
C THR A 6 7.46 -11.85 -15.07
N ARG A 7 8.60 -11.25 -15.44
CA ARG A 7 9.13 -11.21 -16.82
C ARG A 7 10.15 -12.32 -17.12
N GLY A 8 10.62 -13.04 -16.09
CA GLY A 8 11.38 -14.29 -16.21
C GLY A 8 12.79 -14.20 -16.78
N GLN A 9 13.36 -13.00 -16.89
CA GLN A 9 14.72 -12.78 -17.43
C GLN A 9 15.72 -12.39 -16.32
N SER A 10 15.27 -12.36 -15.07
CA SER A 10 16.09 -12.11 -13.90
C SER A 10 16.30 -13.39 -13.10
N PRO A 11 17.42 -13.54 -12.38
CA PRO A 11 17.66 -14.71 -11.55
C PRO A 11 16.62 -14.80 -10.42
N ALA A 12 16.35 -16.04 -10.00
CA ALA A 12 15.56 -16.27 -8.78
C ALA A 12 16.41 -15.95 -7.55
N LEU A 13 15.89 -15.10 -6.66
CA LEU A 13 16.58 -14.56 -5.51
C LEU A 13 15.89 -14.94 -4.20
N SER A 14 16.57 -14.74 -3.07
CA SER A 14 16.02 -14.85 -1.72
C SER A 14 15.21 -13.60 -1.33
N PHE A 15 14.49 -13.64 -0.20
CA PHE A 15 13.72 -12.49 0.26
C PHE A 15 14.60 -11.28 0.57
N SER A 16 15.70 -11.47 1.30
CA SER A 16 16.59 -10.37 1.67
C SER A 16 17.25 -9.68 0.45
N GLU A 17 17.53 -10.44 -0.61
CA GLU A 17 18.07 -9.88 -1.85
C GLU A 17 17.04 -9.01 -2.59
N ILE A 18 15.78 -9.48 -2.72
CA ILE A 18 14.75 -8.70 -3.40
C ILE A 18 14.22 -7.52 -2.56
N LEU A 19 14.34 -7.61 -1.24
CA LEU A 19 13.91 -6.56 -0.32
C LEU A 19 14.58 -5.22 -0.63
N LEU A 20 15.90 -5.24 -0.79
CA LEU A 20 16.70 -4.04 -1.08
C LEU A 20 16.62 -3.63 -2.56
N GLY A 21 16.45 -4.58 -3.46
CA GLY A 21 16.39 -4.35 -4.90
C GLY A 21 15.08 -3.73 -5.38
N GLY A 22 13.96 -4.13 -4.80
CA GLY A 22 12.60 -3.70 -5.14
C GLY A 22 12.12 -4.22 -6.49
N LEU A 23 12.60 -3.67 -7.60
CA LEU A 23 12.29 -4.07 -8.97
C LEU A 23 13.31 -5.08 -9.49
N ALA A 24 12.85 -6.05 -10.28
CA ALA A 24 13.76 -6.98 -10.95
C ALA A 24 14.56 -6.29 -12.07
N PRO A 25 15.81 -6.72 -12.37
CA PRO A 25 16.63 -6.12 -13.42
C PRO A 25 15.99 -6.11 -14.82
N ASP A 26 15.10 -7.08 -15.09
CA ASP A 26 14.33 -7.15 -16.36
C ASP A 26 13.09 -6.26 -16.37
N GLY A 27 12.90 -5.44 -15.33
CA GLY A 27 11.75 -4.57 -15.17
C GLY A 27 10.48 -5.26 -14.65
N GLY A 28 10.54 -6.56 -14.39
CA GLY A 28 9.45 -7.34 -13.81
C GLY A 28 9.34 -7.18 -12.28
N LEU A 29 8.31 -7.78 -11.72
CA LEU A 29 8.03 -7.75 -10.29
C LEU A 29 8.32 -9.12 -9.66
N TYR A 30 8.84 -9.11 -8.44
CA TYR A 30 9.09 -10.36 -7.73
C TYR A 30 7.83 -10.94 -7.09
N LEU A 31 7.70 -12.26 -7.20
CA LEU A 31 6.71 -13.12 -6.57
C LEU A 31 7.39 -14.40 -6.07
N PRO A 32 6.89 -15.09 -5.03
CA PRO A 32 7.42 -16.42 -4.69
C PRO A 32 7.19 -17.39 -5.85
N GLU A 33 8.11 -18.30 -6.05
CA GLU A 33 7.99 -19.35 -7.07
C GLU A 33 6.71 -20.18 -6.89
N THR A 34 6.34 -20.42 -5.62
CA THR A 34 5.06 -21.03 -5.25
C THR A 34 4.50 -20.35 -4.01
N TYR A 35 3.19 -20.19 -3.94
CA TYR A 35 2.54 -19.69 -2.72
C TYR A 35 2.48 -20.78 -1.67
N PRO A 36 2.96 -20.53 -0.42
CA PRO A 36 2.77 -21.47 0.67
C PRO A 36 1.27 -21.65 0.94
N GLN A 37 0.87 -22.89 1.24
CA GLN A 37 -0.53 -23.22 1.51
C GLN A 37 -0.76 -23.35 3.02
N PHE A 38 -1.86 -22.81 3.50
CA PHE A 38 -2.36 -23.02 4.86
C PHE A 38 -3.52 -24.02 4.83
N SER A 39 -3.38 -25.09 5.61
CA SER A 39 -4.42 -26.08 5.81
C SER A 39 -5.50 -25.54 6.74
N ASP A 40 -6.64 -26.26 6.83
CA ASP A 40 -7.68 -25.96 7.81
C ASP A 40 -7.15 -26.01 9.27
N THR A 41 -6.23 -26.90 9.53
CA THR A 41 -5.53 -26.98 10.84
C THR A 41 -4.68 -25.75 11.10
N ASP A 42 -3.92 -25.27 10.09
CA ASP A 42 -3.14 -24.04 10.22
C ASP A 42 -4.05 -22.83 10.49
N LEU A 43 -5.13 -22.68 9.72
CA LEU A 43 -6.10 -21.59 9.90
C LEU A 43 -6.75 -21.65 11.29
N SER A 44 -7.09 -22.84 11.77
CA SER A 44 -7.67 -23.03 13.12
C SER A 44 -6.68 -22.63 14.21
N ALA A 45 -5.41 -22.97 14.06
CA ALA A 45 -4.35 -22.60 15.01
C ALA A 45 -4.09 -21.08 15.04
N MET A 46 -4.24 -20.40 13.91
CA MET A 46 -4.05 -18.94 13.79
C MET A 46 -5.22 -18.13 14.37
N ARG A 47 -6.41 -18.74 14.46
CA ARG A 47 -7.60 -18.08 14.97
C ARG A 47 -7.43 -17.71 16.45
N GLY A 48 -7.56 -16.46 16.79
CA GLY A 48 -7.35 -15.94 18.13
C GLY A 48 -5.94 -15.43 18.44
N MET A 49 -4.98 -15.59 17.52
CA MET A 49 -3.67 -14.97 17.68
C MET A 49 -3.76 -13.44 17.70
N ASN A 50 -2.92 -12.79 18.49
CA ASN A 50 -2.69 -11.35 18.35
C ASN A 50 -2.03 -11.06 17.00
N TYR A 51 -1.98 -9.77 16.61
CA TYR A 51 -1.49 -9.42 15.28
C TYR A 51 -0.02 -9.79 15.05
N ALA A 52 0.86 -9.62 16.03
CA ALA A 52 2.29 -9.94 15.89
C ALA A 52 2.52 -11.46 15.74
N ASP A 53 1.83 -12.29 16.51
CA ASP A 53 1.93 -13.74 16.40
C ASP A 53 1.35 -14.24 15.07
N LEU A 54 0.21 -13.68 14.64
CA LEU A 54 -0.37 -13.96 13.33
C LEU A 54 0.58 -13.56 12.20
N ALA A 55 1.18 -12.37 12.30
CA ALA A 55 2.18 -11.90 11.33
C ALA A 55 3.36 -12.86 11.25
N PHE A 56 3.88 -13.32 12.38
CA PHE A 56 4.98 -14.30 12.40
C PHE A 56 4.57 -15.63 11.76
N ALA A 57 3.40 -16.17 12.09
CA ALA A 57 2.91 -17.42 11.53
C ALA A 57 2.80 -17.38 9.99
N ILE A 58 2.41 -16.23 9.43
CA ILE A 58 2.28 -16.05 7.99
C ILE A 58 3.63 -15.72 7.34
N LEU A 59 4.33 -14.73 7.88
CA LEU A 59 5.56 -14.20 7.27
C LEU A 59 6.71 -15.20 7.30
N SER A 60 6.80 -16.06 8.32
CA SER A 60 7.82 -17.11 8.40
C SER A 60 7.72 -18.15 7.27
N ARG A 61 6.55 -18.29 6.62
CA ARG A 61 6.39 -19.14 5.43
C ARG A 61 6.86 -18.45 4.14
N LEU A 62 7.05 -17.14 4.17
CA LEU A 62 7.44 -16.30 3.03
C LEU A 62 8.86 -15.72 3.18
N ILE A 63 9.38 -15.64 4.40
CA ILE A 63 10.70 -15.08 4.74
C ILE A 63 11.49 -16.17 5.46
N ASP A 64 12.23 -16.97 4.71
CA ASP A 64 12.95 -18.13 5.24
C ASP A 64 14.48 -17.96 5.29
N ASP A 65 15.00 -16.86 4.77
CA ASP A 65 16.42 -16.50 4.78
C ASP A 65 16.81 -15.58 5.97
N ILE A 66 15.84 -15.19 6.79
CA ILE A 66 16.05 -14.53 8.09
C ILE A 66 15.79 -15.57 9.19
N PRO A 67 16.73 -15.77 10.15
CA PRO A 67 16.50 -16.69 11.27
C PRO A 67 15.19 -16.40 12.00
N ALA A 68 14.45 -17.45 12.36
CA ALA A 68 13.10 -17.33 12.94
C ALA A 68 13.05 -16.43 14.19
N ALA A 69 14.08 -16.51 15.06
CA ALA A 69 14.18 -15.66 16.24
C ALA A 69 14.34 -14.18 15.90
N ASP A 70 15.15 -13.87 14.87
CA ASP A 70 15.38 -12.50 14.41
C ASP A 70 14.13 -11.95 13.73
N LEU A 71 13.47 -12.75 12.88
CA LEU A 71 12.21 -12.37 12.24
C LEU A 71 11.12 -12.10 13.27
N LYS A 72 11.00 -12.97 14.31
CA LYS A 72 10.04 -12.74 15.40
C LYS A 72 10.32 -11.44 16.14
N ALA A 73 11.58 -11.17 16.47
CA ALA A 73 11.98 -9.91 17.13
C ALA A 73 11.67 -8.66 16.28
N ILE A 74 11.88 -8.74 14.96
CA ILE A 74 11.53 -7.67 14.03
C ILE A 74 10.01 -7.43 14.01
N ILE A 75 9.23 -8.50 13.95
CA ILE A 75 7.76 -8.44 13.93
C ILE A 75 7.22 -7.89 15.25
N ASP A 76 7.73 -8.36 16.39
CA ASP A 76 7.32 -7.88 17.71
C ASP A 76 7.68 -6.41 17.94
N LYS A 77 8.82 -5.96 17.42
CA LYS A 77 9.21 -4.54 17.42
C LYS A 77 8.28 -3.70 16.54
N THR A 78 7.73 -4.27 15.48
CA THR A 78 6.91 -3.57 14.48
C THR A 78 5.46 -3.43 14.94
N TYR A 79 4.81 -4.55 15.25
CA TYR A 79 3.36 -4.62 15.48
C TYR A 79 3.01 -4.52 16.96
N ARG A 80 3.16 -3.31 17.49
CA ARG A 80 2.91 -2.97 18.90
C ARG A 80 1.83 -1.91 19.04
N ALA A 81 1.10 -1.96 20.14
CA ALA A 81 0.02 -1.01 20.42
C ALA A 81 0.49 0.45 20.54
N ASP A 82 1.74 0.68 21.00
CA ASP A 82 2.31 2.02 21.09
C ASP A 82 2.77 2.58 19.72
N VAL A 83 2.98 1.73 18.71
CA VAL A 83 3.23 2.13 17.32
C VAL A 83 1.91 2.39 16.59
N TYR A 84 0.88 1.57 16.83
CA TYR A 84 -0.45 1.70 16.22
C TYR A 84 -1.47 2.21 17.25
N SER A 85 -1.21 3.40 17.78
CA SER A 85 -1.90 3.94 18.96
C SER A 85 -3.15 4.77 18.65
N PHE A 86 -3.42 5.09 17.38
CA PHE A 86 -4.50 5.98 16.99
C PHE A 86 -5.84 5.24 16.80
N THR A 87 -6.35 4.66 17.86
CA THR A 87 -7.64 3.96 17.87
C THR A 87 -8.80 4.94 18.04
N ARG A 88 -9.98 4.61 17.49
CA ARG A 88 -11.20 5.34 17.74
C ARG A 88 -11.69 5.15 19.17
N ALA A 89 -12.48 6.09 19.67
CA ALA A 89 -13.10 5.97 20.99
C ALA A 89 -13.90 4.66 21.11
N GLY A 90 -13.71 3.96 22.22
CA GLY A 90 -14.36 2.67 22.50
C GLY A 90 -13.69 1.43 21.89
N GLN A 91 -12.64 1.59 21.10
CA GLN A 91 -11.84 0.48 20.60
C GLN A 91 -10.79 0.04 21.62
N ASN A 92 -10.42 -1.24 21.58
CA ASN A 92 -9.31 -1.74 22.39
C ASN A 92 -7.98 -1.26 21.79
N ALA A 93 -7.23 -0.47 22.54
CA ALA A 93 -5.93 0.03 22.12
C ALA A 93 -4.88 -1.06 21.88
N ALA A 94 -5.06 -2.26 22.44
CA ALA A 94 -4.19 -3.40 22.17
C ALA A 94 -4.46 -4.06 20.81
N ASP A 95 -5.62 -3.83 20.19
CA ASP A 95 -5.95 -4.32 18.87
C ASP A 95 -5.53 -3.29 17.81
N ILE A 96 -4.41 -3.53 17.14
CA ILE A 96 -3.84 -2.60 16.15
C ILE A 96 -4.64 -2.52 14.84
N THR A 97 -5.51 -3.50 14.60
CA THR A 97 -6.42 -3.54 13.43
C THR A 97 -7.85 -3.90 13.87
N PRO A 98 -8.49 -3.05 14.67
CA PRO A 98 -9.83 -3.35 15.17
C PRO A 98 -10.85 -3.40 14.03
N THR A 99 -11.84 -4.28 14.20
CA THR A 99 -12.95 -4.43 13.26
C THR A 99 -14.20 -3.78 13.83
N ILE A 100 -14.85 -2.93 13.04
CA ILE A 100 -16.11 -2.25 13.38
C ILE A 100 -17.24 -2.92 12.62
N LYS A 101 -18.26 -3.38 13.32
CA LYS A 101 -19.50 -3.83 12.68
C LYS A 101 -20.34 -2.61 12.32
N LEU A 102 -20.54 -2.35 11.02
CA LEU A 102 -21.40 -1.27 10.54
C LEU A 102 -22.87 -1.67 10.57
N GLU A 103 -23.18 -2.84 10.03
CA GLU A 103 -24.51 -3.48 10.05
C GLU A 103 -24.37 -4.99 9.89
N ASN A 104 -25.48 -5.70 9.71
CA ASN A 104 -25.42 -7.15 9.50
C ASN A 104 -24.59 -7.49 8.25
N ASN A 105 -23.57 -8.35 8.44
CA ASN A 105 -22.63 -8.78 7.40
C ASN A 105 -21.90 -7.63 6.67
N LEU A 106 -21.74 -6.47 7.32
CA LEU A 106 -20.91 -5.39 6.81
C LEU A 106 -19.98 -4.88 7.92
N TYR A 107 -18.69 -4.90 7.64
CA TYR A 107 -17.65 -4.57 8.62
C TYR A 107 -16.63 -3.62 8.02
N LEU A 108 -16.03 -2.79 8.86
CA LEU A 108 -14.88 -1.95 8.54
C LEU A 108 -13.68 -2.49 9.30
N LEU A 109 -12.60 -2.83 8.59
CA LEU A 109 -11.32 -3.22 9.18
C LEU A 109 -10.42 -2.00 9.23
N SER A 110 -10.12 -1.52 10.43
CA SER A 110 -9.27 -0.35 10.64
C SER A 110 -7.81 -0.70 10.42
N LEU A 111 -7.18 -0.09 9.41
CA LEU A 111 -5.76 -0.30 9.06
C LEU A 111 -4.93 0.98 9.23
N SER A 112 -5.56 2.07 9.64
CA SER A 112 -5.00 3.42 9.63
C SER A 112 -4.62 3.94 11.03
N ASN A 113 -4.43 3.05 12.00
CA ASN A 113 -4.10 3.39 13.39
C ASN A 113 -2.60 3.64 13.64
N GLY A 114 -1.79 3.55 12.60
CA GLY A 114 -0.34 3.75 12.66
C GLY A 114 0.09 5.22 12.68
N PRO A 115 1.40 5.47 12.74
CA PRO A 115 1.96 6.82 12.97
C PRO A 115 1.51 7.90 11.99
N THR A 116 1.21 7.53 10.75
CA THR A 116 0.82 8.48 9.71
C THR A 116 -0.65 8.44 9.34
N LEU A 117 -1.47 7.70 10.09
CA LEU A 117 -2.91 7.58 9.90
C LEU A 117 -3.31 7.01 8.53
N ALA A 118 -2.49 6.13 7.95
CA ALA A 118 -2.76 5.45 6.69
C ALA A 118 -2.38 3.97 6.77
N PHE A 119 -3.11 3.10 6.06
CA PHE A 119 -2.82 1.66 5.99
C PHE A 119 -1.38 1.34 5.55
N LYS A 120 -0.74 2.28 4.88
CA LYS A 120 0.64 2.16 4.42
C LYS A 120 1.61 1.93 5.57
N ASP A 121 1.29 2.39 6.77
CA ASP A 121 2.09 2.15 7.98
C ASP A 121 2.22 0.65 8.28
N MET A 122 1.17 -0.15 8.01
CA MET A 122 1.18 -1.60 8.26
C MET A 122 2.33 -2.31 7.53
N ALA A 123 2.65 -1.85 6.33
CA ALA A 123 3.75 -2.38 5.54
C ALA A 123 5.07 -1.62 5.75
N MET A 124 5.01 -0.29 5.84
CA MET A 124 6.23 0.54 5.90
C MET A 124 6.97 0.37 7.22
N GLN A 125 6.29 0.24 8.37
CA GLN A 125 6.94 0.01 9.67
C GLN A 125 7.72 -1.32 9.66
N LEU A 126 7.15 -2.38 9.08
CA LEU A 126 7.86 -3.65 8.90
C LEU A 126 9.05 -3.49 7.95
N LEU A 127 8.85 -2.82 6.82
CA LEU A 127 9.89 -2.61 5.82
C LEU A 127 11.09 -1.86 6.41
N GLY A 128 10.85 -0.81 7.21
CA GLY A 128 11.92 -0.06 7.89
C GLY A 128 12.76 -0.93 8.83
N ASN A 129 12.12 -1.78 9.61
CA ASN A 129 12.81 -2.70 10.52
C ASN A 129 13.56 -3.80 9.76
N LEU A 130 13.00 -4.33 8.68
CA LEU A 130 13.67 -5.30 7.81
C LEU A 130 14.88 -4.69 7.09
N PHE A 131 14.76 -3.46 6.58
CA PHE A 131 15.90 -2.75 5.96
C PHE A 131 17.04 -2.56 6.97
N GLU A 132 16.74 -2.04 8.16
CA GLU A 132 17.74 -1.86 9.21
C GLU A 132 18.46 -3.17 9.53
N TYR A 133 17.72 -4.28 9.66
CA TYR A 133 18.28 -5.60 9.94
C TYR A 133 19.22 -6.09 8.82
N VAL A 134 18.73 -6.10 7.57
CA VAL A 134 19.50 -6.62 6.43
C VAL A 134 20.72 -5.75 6.15
N LEU A 135 20.59 -4.43 6.20
CA LEU A 135 21.69 -3.51 5.99
C LEU A 135 22.76 -3.64 7.09
N THR A 136 22.35 -3.74 8.36
CA THR A 136 23.28 -3.94 9.48
C THR A 136 24.02 -5.27 9.35
N LYS A 137 23.32 -6.34 9.01
CA LYS A 137 23.93 -7.67 8.82
C LYS A 137 24.95 -7.69 7.69
N ASN A 138 24.73 -6.92 6.63
CA ASN A 138 25.59 -6.85 5.46
C ASN A 138 26.66 -5.75 5.54
N GLY A 139 26.70 -4.95 6.62
CA GLY A 139 27.56 -3.77 6.70
C GLY A 139 27.30 -2.74 5.58
N ALA A 140 26.06 -2.67 5.11
CA ALA A 140 25.65 -1.87 3.96
C ALA A 140 24.83 -0.63 4.36
N THR A 141 24.71 0.31 3.42
CA THR A 141 23.85 1.51 3.56
C THR A 141 23.00 1.68 2.31
N THR A 142 21.92 2.44 2.42
CA THR A 142 21.07 2.81 1.27
C THR A 142 20.58 4.25 1.40
N ASN A 143 20.45 4.94 0.28
CA ASN A 143 19.85 6.26 0.18
C ASN A 143 18.53 6.09 -0.57
N ILE A 144 17.43 6.13 0.16
CA ILE A 144 16.09 5.99 -0.41
C ILE A 144 15.73 7.31 -1.07
N LEU A 145 15.45 7.26 -2.37
CA LEU A 145 14.96 8.38 -3.14
C LEU A 145 13.50 8.11 -3.55
N GLY A 146 12.62 9.04 -3.24
CA GLY A 146 11.20 8.90 -3.54
C GLY A 146 10.53 10.20 -3.92
N ALA A 147 9.39 10.10 -4.60
CA ALA A 147 8.45 11.17 -4.85
C ALA A 147 7.11 10.85 -4.21
N THR A 148 6.45 11.85 -3.64
CA THR A 148 5.20 11.67 -2.92
C THR A 148 4.22 12.83 -3.15
N SER A 149 2.93 12.50 -3.12
CA SER A 149 1.83 13.45 -2.97
C SER A 149 1.31 13.56 -1.52
N GLY A 150 1.99 12.89 -0.55
CA GLY A 150 1.70 12.95 0.89
C GLY A 150 1.78 11.61 1.60
N ASP A 151 0.82 10.71 1.42
CA ASP A 151 0.66 9.49 2.23
C ASP A 151 1.83 8.50 2.17
N THR A 152 2.37 8.28 0.98
CA THR A 152 3.47 7.32 0.82
C THR A 152 4.76 7.87 1.41
N GLY A 153 5.02 9.17 1.21
CA GLY A 153 6.19 9.84 1.75
C GLY A 153 6.18 9.87 3.27
N SER A 154 5.08 10.33 3.87
CA SER A 154 4.96 10.35 5.33
C SER A 154 5.15 8.95 5.94
N ALA A 155 4.51 7.92 5.37
CA ALA A 155 4.67 6.55 5.87
C ALA A 155 6.11 6.03 5.72
N ALA A 156 6.81 6.36 4.61
CA ALA A 156 8.21 5.99 4.40
C ALA A 156 9.14 6.68 5.40
N GLU A 157 8.99 7.98 5.59
CA GLU A 157 9.82 8.75 6.51
C GLU A 157 9.65 8.29 7.95
N TYR A 158 8.40 8.12 8.43
CA TYR A 158 8.12 7.62 9.78
C TYR A 158 8.65 6.20 10.01
N ALA A 159 8.68 5.36 8.98
CA ALA A 159 9.23 4.01 9.08
C ALA A 159 10.75 3.98 9.08
N MET A 160 11.39 4.94 8.39
CA MET A 160 12.84 4.95 8.17
C MET A 160 13.59 5.92 9.09
N ARG A 161 12.89 6.83 9.79
CA ARG A 161 13.51 7.79 10.71
C ARG A 161 14.34 7.09 11.77
N GLY A 162 15.56 7.57 12.01
CA GLY A 162 16.48 7.02 12.99
C GLY A 162 17.02 5.62 12.69
N LYS A 163 16.71 5.03 11.51
CA LYS A 163 17.22 3.70 11.13
C LYS A 163 18.69 3.75 10.72
N LYS A 164 19.47 2.82 11.24
CA LYS A 164 20.89 2.69 10.90
C LYS A 164 21.07 2.28 9.44
N GLY A 165 21.99 2.93 8.75
CA GLY A 165 22.32 2.62 7.36
C GLY A 165 21.28 3.11 6.32
N VAL A 166 20.24 3.82 6.74
CA VAL A 166 19.19 4.34 5.84
C VAL A 166 19.18 5.87 5.89
N ARG A 167 19.17 6.51 4.72
CA ARG A 167 18.79 7.92 4.55
C ARG A 167 17.62 8.01 3.60
N VAL A 168 16.75 9.00 3.79
CA VAL A 168 15.56 9.21 2.96
C VAL A 168 15.61 10.61 2.35
N PHE A 169 15.54 10.66 1.03
CA PHE A 169 15.41 11.87 0.23
C PHE A 169 14.02 11.84 -0.41
N MET A 170 13.10 12.67 0.07
CA MET A 170 11.71 12.64 -0.38
C MET A 170 11.35 13.95 -1.09
N LEU A 171 11.04 13.82 -2.39
CA LEU A 171 10.58 14.93 -3.22
C LEU A 171 9.06 15.05 -3.14
N SER A 172 8.58 16.28 -2.98
CA SER A 172 7.15 16.57 -2.99
C SER A 172 6.86 17.92 -3.66
N PRO A 173 5.68 18.11 -4.29
CA PRO A 173 5.36 19.37 -4.95
C PRO A 173 5.14 20.48 -3.93
N HIS A 174 5.89 21.59 -4.06
CA HIS A 174 5.87 22.70 -3.12
C HIS A 174 4.48 23.31 -3.01
N LYS A 175 3.93 23.40 -1.78
CA LYS A 175 2.61 23.96 -1.44
C LYS A 175 1.42 23.29 -2.14
N LYS A 176 1.54 22.03 -2.57
CA LYS A 176 0.45 21.30 -3.25
C LYS A 176 -0.08 20.08 -2.49
N MET A 177 0.56 19.70 -1.40
CA MET A 177 0.00 18.74 -0.43
C MET A 177 -0.90 19.46 0.58
N SER A 178 -1.78 18.70 1.26
CA SER A 178 -2.54 19.25 2.37
C SER A 178 -1.60 19.76 3.48
N ARG A 179 -2.08 20.75 4.26
CA ARG A 179 -1.28 21.29 5.38
C ARG A 179 -0.89 20.22 6.37
N PHE A 180 -1.80 19.33 6.66
CA PHE A 180 -1.55 18.21 7.58
C PHE A 180 -0.49 17.24 7.06
N GLN A 181 -0.59 16.79 5.80
CA GLN A 181 0.41 15.91 5.20
C GLN A 181 1.79 16.57 5.11
N THR A 182 1.83 17.85 4.74
CA THR A 182 3.08 18.64 4.73
C THR A 182 3.70 18.67 6.12
N ALA A 183 2.91 18.97 7.14
CA ALA A 183 3.40 19.02 8.51
C ALA A 183 3.85 17.65 9.02
N GLN A 184 3.15 16.57 8.70
CA GLN A 184 3.60 15.22 9.06
C GLN A 184 5.02 14.91 8.58
N MET A 185 5.37 15.33 7.37
CA MET A 185 6.68 15.09 6.80
C MET A 185 7.71 16.11 7.28
N PHE A 186 7.43 17.39 7.10
CA PHE A 186 8.40 18.45 7.30
C PHE A 186 8.70 18.76 8.77
N SER A 187 7.85 18.35 9.71
CA SER A 187 8.13 18.48 11.15
C SER A 187 9.14 17.45 11.69
N LEU A 188 9.53 16.45 10.89
CA LEU A 188 10.55 15.48 11.27
C LEU A 188 11.92 16.17 11.33
N GLN A 189 12.60 16.05 12.48
CA GLN A 189 13.92 16.65 12.71
C GLN A 189 15.07 15.63 12.63
N ASP A 190 14.76 14.37 12.29
CA ASP A 190 15.74 13.29 12.23
C ASP A 190 16.84 13.57 11.19
N ASP A 191 18.10 13.28 11.54
CA ASP A 191 19.27 13.60 10.70
C ASP A 191 19.32 12.78 9.40
N ASN A 192 18.61 11.67 9.35
CA ASN A 192 18.55 10.81 8.17
C ASN A 192 17.33 11.05 7.27
N ILE A 193 16.51 12.08 7.55
CA ILE A 193 15.34 12.46 6.76
C ILE A 193 15.56 13.82 6.09
N PHE A 194 15.44 13.82 4.76
CA PHE A 194 15.64 14.99 3.91
C PHE A 194 14.40 15.23 3.02
N ASN A 195 13.63 16.25 3.37
CA ASN A 195 12.48 16.70 2.61
C ASN A 195 12.89 17.73 1.56
N ILE A 196 12.48 17.53 0.30
CA ILE A 196 12.76 18.43 -0.82
C ILE A 196 11.43 18.86 -1.43
N ALA A 197 11.08 20.14 -1.23
CA ALA A 197 9.90 20.76 -1.80
C ALA A 197 10.25 21.32 -3.18
N VAL A 198 9.68 20.74 -4.25
CA VAL A 198 10.00 21.08 -5.62
C VAL A 198 9.02 22.13 -6.17
N ASN A 199 9.53 23.19 -6.78
CA ASN A 199 8.75 24.20 -7.48
C ASN A 199 8.19 23.61 -8.81
N GLY A 200 7.29 22.63 -8.70
CA GLY A 200 6.73 21.86 -9.80
C GLY A 200 5.45 21.16 -9.40
N VAL A 201 5.04 20.18 -10.19
CA VAL A 201 3.93 19.27 -9.89
C VAL A 201 4.45 17.90 -9.46
N PHE A 202 3.56 17.00 -9.05
CA PHE A 202 3.94 15.66 -8.59
C PHE A 202 4.64 14.85 -9.69
N ASP A 203 4.20 15.00 -10.94
CA ASP A 203 4.82 14.33 -12.08
C ASP A 203 6.28 14.78 -12.30
N ASP A 204 6.59 16.06 -12.08
CA ASP A 204 7.97 16.57 -12.14
C ASP A 204 8.84 15.89 -11.05
N CYS A 205 8.31 15.75 -9.84
CA CYS A 205 9.00 15.03 -8.77
C CYS A 205 9.29 13.57 -9.15
N GLN A 206 8.30 12.89 -9.73
CA GLN A 206 8.47 11.51 -10.20
C GLN A 206 9.49 11.39 -11.33
N ASP A 207 9.47 12.31 -12.28
CA ASP A 207 10.39 12.29 -13.41
C ASP A 207 11.83 12.56 -12.98
N MET A 208 12.05 13.47 -12.03
CA MET A 208 13.38 13.65 -11.42
C MET A 208 13.87 12.40 -10.69
N VAL A 209 13.01 11.74 -9.89
CA VAL A 209 13.35 10.48 -9.22
C VAL A 209 13.70 9.39 -10.24
N LYS A 210 12.95 9.28 -11.34
CA LYS A 210 13.25 8.34 -12.43
C LYS A 210 14.58 8.67 -13.10
N ALA A 211 14.84 9.95 -13.41
CA ALA A 211 16.08 10.39 -14.04
C ALA A 211 17.31 10.06 -13.19
N VAL A 212 17.26 10.33 -11.87
CA VAL A 212 18.33 9.94 -10.94
C VAL A 212 18.50 8.43 -10.86
N SER A 213 17.39 7.68 -10.78
CA SER A 213 17.39 6.21 -10.64
C SER A 213 17.85 5.48 -11.91
N ASN A 214 17.68 6.10 -13.08
CA ASN A 214 18.10 5.57 -14.36
C ASN A 214 19.60 5.85 -14.67
N ASP A 215 20.24 6.76 -13.94
CA ASP A 215 21.69 6.92 -13.98
C ASP A 215 22.35 5.76 -13.20
N ALA A 216 22.70 4.71 -13.89
CA ALA A 216 23.24 3.48 -13.29
C ALA A 216 24.54 3.72 -12.51
N ALA A 217 25.40 4.64 -12.96
CA ALA A 217 26.66 4.98 -12.29
C ALA A 217 26.38 5.69 -10.97
N PHE A 218 25.54 6.72 -10.99
CA PHE A 218 25.14 7.47 -9.81
C PHE A 218 24.41 6.58 -8.80
N LYS A 219 23.46 5.78 -9.29
CA LYS A 219 22.70 4.82 -8.48
C LYS A 219 23.60 3.84 -7.74
N ALA A 220 24.60 3.27 -8.43
CA ALA A 220 25.54 2.34 -7.83
C ALA A 220 26.47 3.02 -6.82
N GLN A 221 27.02 4.18 -7.18
CA GLN A 221 27.95 4.94 -6.33
C GLN A 221 27.30 5.41 -5.03
N TYR A 222 26.08 5.99 -5.11
CA TYR A 222 25.36 6.56 -3.97
C TYR A 222 24.30 5.61 -3.41
N LYS A 223 24.28 4.33 -3.84
CA LYS A 223 23.41 3.27 -3.31
C LYS A 223 21.95 3.70 -3.27
N ILE A 224 21.46 4.27 -4.37
CA ILE A 224 20.08 4.75 -4.48
C ILE A 224 19.10 3.57 -4.46
N GLY A 225 18.26 3.55 -3.45
CA GLY A 225 17.19 2.60 -3.24
C GLY A 225 15.80 3.24 -3.34
N ALA A 226 14.77 2.43 -3.28
CA ALA A 226 13.38 2.88 -3.32
C ALA A 226 12.50 2.06 -2.38
N VAL A 227 11.45 2.70 -1.87
CA VAL A 227 10.40 2.07 -1.03
C VAL A 227 9.02 2.18 -1.67
N ASN A 228 8.96 2.16 -3.00
CA ASN A 228 7.73 2.28 -3.77
C ASN A 228 6.78 1.07 -3.57
N SER A 229 5.55 1.17 -4.09
CA SER A 229 4.49 0.19 -3.89
C SER A 229 4.80 -1.21 -4.44
N ILE A 230 5.76 -1.32 -5.36
CA ILE A 230 6.13 -2.60 -5.99
C ILE A 230 7.05 -3.47 -5.14
N ASN A 231 7.68 -2.92 -4.09
CA ASN A 231 8.55 -3.69 -3.21
C ASN A 231 7.77 -4.86 -2.60
N TRP A 232 8.33 -6.09 -2.74
CA TRP A 232 7.67 -7.30 -2.25
C TRP A 232 7.44 -7.28 -0.74
N GLY A 233 8.37 -6.71 0.03
CA GLY A 233 8.23 -6.55 1.48
C GLY A 233 6.98 -5.77 1.88
N ARG A 234 6.54 -4.81 1.03
CA ARG A 234 5.28 -4.09 1.25
C ARG A 234 4.07 -4.95 0.96
N ILE A 235 4.12 -5.79 -0.08
CA ILE A 235 3.00 -6.66 -0.44
C ILE A 235 2.80 -7.75 0.62
N VAL A 236 3.88 -8.43 1.02
CA VAL A 236 3.78 -9.55 1.96
C VAL A 236 3.27 -9.11 3.34
N ALA A 237 3.66 -7.94 3.80
CA ALA A 237 3.16 -7.36 5.06
C ALA A 237 1.64 -7.14 5.03
N GLN A 238 1.08 -6.82 3.87
CA GLN A 238 -0.34 -6.58 3.69
C GLN A 238 -1.17 -7.88 3.67
N VAL A 239 -0.58 -9.02 3.37
CA VAL A 239 -1.27 -10.32 3.42
C VAL A 239 -1.84 -10.58 4.81
N VAL A 240 -1.12 -10.20 5.86
CA VAL A 240 -1.47 -10.50 7.26
C VAL A 240 -2.85 -9.98 7.66
N TYR A 241 -3.18 -8.75 7.31
CA TYR A 241 -4.45 -8.17 7.75
C TYR A 241 -5.69 -8.76 7.04
N TYR A 242 -5.52 -9.43 5.88
CA TYR A 242 -6.61 -10.21 5.29
C TYR A 242 -6.96 -11.43 6.17
N PHE A 243 -5.95 -12.14 6.69
CA PHE A 243 -6.17 -13.20 7.67
C PHE A 243 -6.81 -12.65 8.95
N LYS A 244 -6.30 -11.54 9.48
CA LYS A 244 -6.87 -10.89 10.67
C LYS A 244 -8.34 -10.51 10.46
N GLY A 245 -8.66 -9.86 9.34
CA GLY A 245 -10.03 -9.49 8.97
C GLY A 245 -10.94 -10.70 8.80
N TYR A 246 -10.46 -11.76 8.16
CA TYR A 246 -11.18 -13.02 8.02
C TYR A 246 -11.55 -13.62 9.39
N PHE A 247 -10.58 -13.75 10.28
CA PHE A 247 -10.81 -14.33 11.62
C PHE A 247 -11.71 -13.45 12.49
N ALA A 248 -11.72 -12.14 12.28
CA ALA A 248 -12.55 -11.22 13.05
C ALA A 248 -14.06 -11.34 12.74
N VAL A 249 -14.42 -11.82 11.54
CA VAL A 249 -15.82 -11.85 11.08
C VAL A 249 -16.36 -13.27 10.84
N THR A 250 -15.54 -14.29 11.10
CA THR A 250 -15.91 -15.70 10.93
C THR A 250 -15.68 -16.50 12.21
N THR A 251 -16.43 -17.58 12.39
CA THR A 251 -16.31 -18.50 13.55
C THR A 251 -15.67 -19.83 13.20
N ASN A 252 -15.62 -20.18 11.92
CA ASN A 252 -14.99 -21.41 11.40
C ASN A 252 -14.42 -21.19 10.01
N ASN A 253 -13.65 -22.15 9.49
CA ASN A 253 -12.89 -22.00 8.26
C ASN A 253 -13.68 -22.39 7.00
N SER A 254 -14.93 -22.89 7.11
CA SER A 254 -15.81 -23.15 5.98
C SER A 254 -16.55 -21.88 5.50
N GLN A 255 -16.59 -20.84 6.35
CA GLN A 255 -17.19 -19.57 6.01
C GLN A 255 -16.30 -18.82 5.02
N LYS A 256 -16.92 -18.21 4.02
CA LYS A 256 -16.23 -17.31 3.09
C LYS A 256 -16.44 -15.85 3.46
N VAL A 257 -15.54 -14.98 3.03
CA VAL A 257 -15.59 -13.54 3.29
C VAL A 257 -15.32 -12.76 2.01
N ASP A 258 -16.05 -11.69 1.81
CA ASP A 258 -15.80 -10.70 0.75
C ASP A 258 -14.97 -9.54 1.32
N PHE A 259 -13.97 -9.05 0.57
CA PHE A 259 -13.20 -7.87 0.93
C PHE A 259 -13.37 -6.78 -0.11
N SER A 260 -13.77 -5.58 0.33
CA SER A 260 -13.78 -4.38 -0.51
C SER A 260 -12.55 -3.53 -0.27
N VAL A 261 -11.83 -3.24 -1.34
CA VAL A 261 -10.49 -2.67 -1.29
C VAL A 261 -10.42 -1.41 -2.14
N PRO A 262 -10.28 -0.21 -1.52
CA PRO A 262 -9.92 1.00 -2.24
C PRO A 262 -8.61 0.79 -2.99
N SER A 263 -8.59 0.94 -4.31
CA SER A 263 -7.48 0.46 -5.13
C SER A 263 -7.02 1.49 -6.18
N GLY A 264 -5.76 1.92 -6.07
CA GLY A 264 -5.04 2.65 -7.12
C GLY A 264 -3.94 1.77 -7.73
N ASN A 265 -2.80 1.61 -7.03
CA ASN A 265 -1.65 0.81 -7.50
C ASN A 265 -1.83 -0.72 -7.43
N PHE A 266 -3.03 -1.21 -7.13
CA PHE A 266 -3.34 -2.64 -6.99
C PHE A 266 -2.57 -3.37 -5.87
N GLY A 267 -1.76 -2.69 -5.07
CA GLY A 267 -0.92 -3.34 -4.05
C GLY A 267 -1.72 -4.03 -2.95
N ASN A 268 -2.67 -3.32 -2.37
CA ASN A 268 -3.52 -3.83 -1.30
C ASN A 268 -4.36 -5.03 -1.77
N VAL A 269 -5.09 -4.90 -2.86
CA VAL A 269 -5.93 -5.98 -3.38
C VAL A 269 -5.11 -7.16 -3.91
N CYS A 270 -3.89 -6.92 -4.41
CA CYS A 270 -2.92 -7.98 -4.74
C CYS A 270 -2.55 -8.82 -3.50
N ALA A 271 -2.37 -8.20 -2.35
CA ALA A 271 -2.14 -8.93 -1.09
C ALA A 271 -3.35 -9.80 -0.71
N GLY A 272 -4.57 -9.33 -0.96
CA GLY A 272 -5.79 -10.14 -0.81
C GLY A 272 -5.84 -11.33 -1.76
N HIS A 273 -5.44 -11.13 -3.02
CA HIS A 273 -5.29 -12.22 -3.98
C HIS A 273 -4.28 -13.27 -3.49
N ILE A 274 -3.12 -12.82 -3.01
CA ILE A 274 -2.09 -13.72 -2.46
C ILE A 274 -2.62 -14.47 -1.24
N ALA A 275 -3.32 -13.81 -0.32
CA ALA A 275 -3.94 -14.46 0.84
C ALA A 275 -4.91 -15.59 0.41
N ARG A 276 -5.73 -15.34 -0.64
CA ARG A 276 -6.57 -16.38 -1.24
C ARG A 276 -5.73 -17.51 -1.83
N MET A 277 -4.68 -17.19 -2.57
CA MET A 277 -3.78 -18.20 -3.16
C MET A 277 -3.04 -19.02 -2.10
N MET A 278 -2.92 -18.50 -0.88
CA MET A 278 -2.37 -19.21 0.28
C MET A 278 -3.42 -20.03 1.05
N GLY A 279 -4.67 -20.07 0.60
CA GLY A 279 -5.73 -20.91 1.17
C GLY A 279 -6.73 -20.17 2.06
N LEU A 280 -6.65 -18.84 2.19
CA LEU A 280 -7.65 -18.08 2.94
C LEU A 280 -9.00 -18.09 2.21
N PRO A 281 -10.14 -18.47 2.87
CA PRO A 281 -11.44 -18.58 2.20
C PRO A 281 -12.07 -17.22 1.87
N ILE A 282 -11.51 -16.57 0.86
CA ILE A 282 -12.06 -15.31 0.30
C ILE A 282 -12.99 -15.66 -0.86
N ASP A 283 -14.23 -15.18 -0.83
CA ASP A 283 -15.19 -15.33 -1.94
C ASP A 283 -14.93 -14.26 -3.00
N LYS A 284 -15.15 -13.01 -2.66
CA LYS A 284 -14.92 -11.89 -3.58
C LYS A 284 -13.83 -10.94 -3.09
N LEU A 285 -13.05 -10.45 -4.04
CA LEU A 285 -12.22 -9.25 -3.90
C LEU A 285 -12.85 -8.14 -4.73
N VAL A 286 -13.44 -7.17 -4.06
CA VAL A 286 -14.11 -6.03 -4.67
C VAL A 286 -13.10 -4.93 -4.89
N VAL A 287 -12.75 -4.69 -6.14
CA VAL A 287 -11.81 -3.62 -6.53
C VAL A 287 -12.59 -2.32 -6.66
N ALA A 288 -12.44 -1.44 -5.69
CA ALA A 288 -13.09 -0.14 -5.70
C ALA A 288 -12.12 0.92 -6.24
N THR A 289 -12.49 1.57 -7.35
CA THR A 289 -11.73 2.67 -7.95
C THR A 289 -12.42 4.01 -7.73
N ASN A 290 -11.70 5.10 -7.91
CA ASN A 290 -12.28 6.42 -8.09
C ASN A 290 -12.54 6.69 -9.59
N GLU A 291 -12.60 7.96 -10.01
CA GLU A 291 -12.78 8.37 -11.42
C GLU A 291 -11.67 7.84 -12.33
N ASN A 292 -10.52 7.45 -11.76
CA ASN A 292 -9.44 6.76 -12.48
C ASN A 292 -9.72 5.25 -12.52
N ASP A 293 -10.69 4.86 -13.32
CA ASP A 293 -11.36 3.56 -13.32
C ASP A 293 -10.74 2.48 -14.24
N VAL A 294 -9.45 2.60 -14.55
CA VAL A 294 -8.75 1.66 -15.45
C VAL A 294 -8.83 0.21 -15.00
N LEU A 295 -8.79 -0.04 -13.69
CA LEU A 295 -8.95 -1.39 -13.14
C LEU A 295 -10.41 -1.87 -13.25
N ASP A 296 -11.38 -0.99 -13.02
CA ASP A 296 -12.81 -1.32 -13.20
C ASP A 296 -13.11 -1.66 -14.67
N GLU A 297 -12.58 -0.87 -15.61
CA GLU A 297 -12.66 -1.20 -17.05
C GLU A 297 -12.11 -2.61 -17.31
N PHE A 298 -10.91 -2.92 -16.77
CA PHE A 298 -10.29 -4.22 -16.99
C PHE A 298 -11.14 -5.38 -16.46
N PHE A 299 -11.60 -5.32 -15.21
CA PHE A 299 -12.37 -6.44 -14.62
C PHE A 299 -13.73 -6.65 -15.28
N LYS A 300 -14.28 -5.61 -15.90
CA LYS A 300 -15.56 -5.69 -16.66
C LYS A 300 -15.38 -6.12 -18.11
N THR A 301 -14.26 -5.78 -18.75
CA THR A 301 -14.12 -5.90 -20.21
C THR A 301 -12.96 -6.79 -20.66
N GLY A 302 -12.01 -7.10 -19.80
CA GLY A 302 -10.75 -7.76 -20.15
C GLY A 302 -9.74 -6.85 -20.84
N ILE A 303 -9.99 -5.54 -20.95
CA ILE A 303 -9.09 -4.57 -21.57
C ILE A 303 -8.38 -3.77 -20.50
N TYR A 304 -7.06 -3.85 -20.48
CA TYR A 304 -6.23 -2.99 -19.62
C TYR A 304 -5.63 -1.85 -20.44
N ARG A 305 -6.12 -0.64 -20.20
CA ARG A 305 -5.76 0.57 -20.95
C ARG A 305 -5.36 1.70 -20.00
N PRO A 306 -4.11 1.72 -19.52
CA PRO A 306 -3.61 2.85 -18.73
C PRO A 306 -3.75 4.17 -19.51
N ARG A 307 -4.20 5.20 -18.82
CA ARG A 307 -4.28 6.56 -19.39
C ARG A 307 -2.96 7.28 -19.13
N GLY A 308 -2.55 8.18 -20.03
CA GLY A 308 -1.41 9.08 -19.79
C GLY A 308 -1.69 10.06 -18.65
N SER A 309 -0.64 10.66 -18.07
CA SER A 309 -0.77 11.61 -16.96
C SER A 309 -1.73 12.76 -17.24
N ALA A 310 -1.76 13.29 -18.47
CA ALA A 310 -2.70 14.34 -18.88
C ALA A 310 -4.18 13.92 -18.81
N ASN A 311 -4.47 12.63 -18.79
CA ASN A 311 -5.83 12.06 -18.74
C ASN A 311 -6.11 11.37 -17.37
N THR A 312 -5.25 11.53 -16.39
CA THR A 312 -5.48 11.08 -15.03
C THR A 312 -6.19 12.19 -14.25
N TYR A 313 -7.34 11.88 -13.67
CA TYR A 313 -8.13 12.85 -12.91
C TYR A 313 -7.48 13.12 -11.55
N HIS A 314 -7.46 14.39 -11.14
CA HIS A 314 -7.17 14.79 -9.76
C HIS A 314 -8.48 14.76 -8.97
N THR A 315 -8.55 13.92 -7.96
CA THR A 315 -9.80 13.65 -7.23
C THR A 315 -9.68 13.98 -5.74
N SER A 316 -10.80 13.90 -5.02
CA SER A 316 -10.81 13.99 -3.55
C SER A 316 -10.35 12.72 -2.83
N SER A 317 -10.00 11.64 -3.56
CA SER A 317 -9.30 10.46 -3.04
C SER A 317 -7.92 10.29 -3.72
N PRO A 318 -6.97 11.21 -3.47
CA PRO A 318 -5.78 11.40 -4.31
C PRO A 318 -4.79 10.22 -4.29
N SER A 319 -4.80 9.37 -3.26
CA SER A 319 -3.93 8.17 -3.25
C SER A 319 -4.36 7.10 -4.28
N MET A 320 -5.55 7.25 -4.87
CA MET A 320 -6.09 6.40 -5.92
C MET A 320 -6.04 7.05 -7.31
N ASP A 321 -5.46 8.26 -7.46
CA ASP A 321 -5.28 8.95 -8.74
C ASP A 321 -4.16 8.29 -9.55
N ILE A 322 -4.42 7.06 -9.97
CA ILE A 322 -3.47 6.16 -10.62
C ILE A 322 -4.10 5.59 -11.88
N SER A 323 -3.44 5.78 -13.01
CA SER A 323 -3.84 5.17 -14.27
C SER A 323 -3.11 3.85 -14.55
N LYS A 324 -1.79 3.80 -14.34
CA LYS A 324 -1.00 2.57 -14.50
C LYS A 324 -0.78 1.91 -13.14
N ALA A 325 -1.60 0.92 -12.80
CA ALA A 325 -1.53 0.20 -11.54
C ALA A 325 -0.28 -0.69 -11.46
N SER A 326 0.72 -0.25 -10.71
CA SER A 326 2.07 -0.82 -10.74
C SER A 326 2.16 -2.29 -10.27
N ASN A 327 1.26 -2.74 -9.38
CA ASN A 327 1.25 -4.14 -8.90
C ASN A 327 0.33 -5.07 -9.71
N PHE A 328 -0.38 -4.53 -10.69
CA PHE A 328 -1.34 -5.31 -11.48
C PHE A 328 -0.67 -6.43 -12.28
N GLU A 329 0.58 -6.23 -12.70
CA GLU A 329 1.39 -7.23 -13.41
C GLU A 329 1.50 -8.55 -12.63
N ARG A 330 1.53 -8.52 -11.28
CA ARG A 330 1.56 -9.71 -10.44
C ARG A 330 0.32 -10.59 -10.61
N PHE A 331 -0.84 -9.97 -10.61
CA PHE A 331 -2.10 -10.69 -10.83
C PHE A 331 -2.20 -11.23 -12.26
N VAL A 332 -1.83 -10.42 -13.25
CA VAL A 332 -1.85 -10.87 -14.65
C VAL A 332 -0.89 -12.04 -14.86
N PHE A 333 0.26 -12.06 -14.18
CA PHE A 333 1.18 -13.20 -14.23
C PHE A 333 0.49 -14.51 -13.76
N ASP A 334 -0.22 -14.49 -12.64
CA ASP A 334 -0.97 -15.65 -12.18
C ASP A 334 -2.13 -16.01 -13.15
N LEU A 335 -2.83 -15.00 -13.67
CA LEU A 335 -3.96 -15.17 -14.61
C LEU A 335 -3.52 -15.87 -15.90
N VAL A 336 -2.36 -15.53 -16.45
CA VAL A 336 -1.81 -16.19 -17.65
C VAL A 336 -1.09 -17.51 -17.35
N GLY A 337 -1.23 -18.05 -16.12
CA GLY A 337 -0.63 -19.32 -15.70
C GLY A 337 0.85 -19.23 -15.39
N ARG A 338 1.31 -18.05 -14.95
CA ARG A 338 2.70 -17.75 -14.59
C ARG A 338 3.67 -17.87 -15.79
N ASP A 339 3.13 -17.60 -16.98
CA ASP A 339 3.89 -17.56 -18.23
C ASP A 339 4.54 -16.18 -18.42
N SER A 340 5.81 -16.07 -18.10
CA SER A 340 6.58 -14.82 -18.24
C SER A 340 6.69 -14.33 -19.70
N GLY A 341 6.61 -15.22 -20.67
CA GLY A 341 6.60 -14.85 -22.10
C GLY A 341 5.34 -14.05 -22.44
N LYS A 342 4.17 -14.55 -22.02
CA LYS A 342 2.90 -13.85 -22.20
C LYS A 342 2.87 -12.50 -21.46
N VAL A 343 3.41 -12.44 -20.25
CA VAL A 343 3.48 -11.15 -19.52
C VAL A 343 4.32 -10.14 -20.30
N ARG A 344 5.50 -10.52 -20.81
CA ARG A 344 6.31 -9.62 -21.62
C ARG A 344 5.57 -9.12 -22.86
N GLU A 345 4.89 -10.04 -23.57
CA GLU A 345 4.08 -9.70 -24.75
C GLU A 345 3.02 -8.64 -24.42
N LEU A 346 2.23 -8.86 -23.37
CA LEU A 346 1.21 -7.91 -22.92
C LEU A 346 1.81 -6.57 -22.49
N TRP A 347 2.91 -6.57 -21.74
CA TRP A 347 3.51 -5.34 -21.20
C TRP A 347 4.27 -4.52 -22.23
N VAL A 348 4.76 -5.11 -23.34
CA VAL A 348 5.35 -4.35 -24.46
C VAL A 348 4.41 -3.25 -24.99
N SER A 349 3.10 -3.53 -25.08
CA SER A 349 2.11 -2.53 -25.48
C SER A 349 1.92 -1.47 -24.40
N VAL A 350 1.74 -1.89 -23.15
CA VAL A 350 1.51 -1.00 -22.00
C VAL A 350 2.70 -0.05 -21.77
N ASP A 351 3.93 -0.55 -21.88
CA ASP A 351 5.14 0.26 -21.69
C ASP A 351 5.33 1.31 -22.79
N LYS A 352 4.69 1.13 -23.95
CA LYS A 352 4.62 2.10 -25.05
C LYS A 352 3.40 3.02 -24.97
N GLY A 353 2.65 2.99 -23.86
CA GLY A 353 1.43 3.80 -23.67
C GLY A 353 0.18 3.23 -24.36
N GLY A 354 0.23 1.96 -24.79
CA GLY A 354 -0.90 1.24 -25.38
C GLY A 354 -1.72 0.44 -24.35
N ALA A 355 -2.46 -0.54 -24.86
CA ALA A 355 -3.36 -1.40 -24.10
C ALA A 355 -3.14 -2.87 -24.45
N PHE A 356 -3.62 -3.78 -23.60
CA PHE A 356 -3.77 -5.18 -23.96
C PHE A 356 -5.21 -5.66 -23.74
N ASP A 357 -5.57 -6.74 -24.42
CA ASP A 357 -6.89 -7.38 -24.37
C ASP A 357 -6.72 -8.86 -24.01
N ILE A 358 -7.44 -9.29 -22.96
CA ILE A 358 -7.48 -10.68 -22.51
C ILE A 358 -8.90 -11.23 -22.46
N LYS A 359 -9.80 -10.74 -23.32
CA LYS A 359 -11.21 -11.20 -23.35
C LYS A 359 -11.35 -12.72 -23.42
N HIS A 360 -10.41 -13.40 -24.08
CA HIS A 360 -10.37 -14.86 -24.15
C HIS A 360 -10.10 -15.54 -22.78
N LEU A 361 -9.68 -14.81 -21.76
CA LEU A 361 -9.45 -15.29 -20.38
C LEU A 361 -10.54 -14.85 -19.39
N MET A 362 -11.63 -14.22 -19.84
CA MET A 362 -12.67 -13.69 -18.93
C MET A 362 -13.30 -14.77 -18.05
N SER A 363 -13.50 -16.00 -18.54
CA SER A 363 -14.00 -17.12 -17.72
C SER A 363 -13.01 -17.45 -16.60
N LYS A 364 -11.72 -17.53 -16.92
CA LYS A 364 -10.64 -17.77 -15.93
C LYS A 364 -10.50 -16.60 -14.96
N LEU A 365 -10.70 -15.37 -15.41
CA LEU A 365 -10.72 -14.19 -14.55
C LEU A 365 -11.84 -14.29 -13.50
N ALA A 366 -13.03 -14.77 -13.91
CA ALA A 366 -14.16 -14.98 -13.01
C ALA A 366 -13.84 -15.99 -11.89
N ASP A 367 -13.07 -17.04 -12.17
CA ASP A 367 -12.67 -18.05 -11.18
C ASP A 367 -11.84 -17.46 -10.01
N TYR A 368 -11.16 -16.35 -10.26
CA TYR A 368 -10.44 -15.63 -9.21
C TYR A 368 -11.35 -14.75 -8.32
N GLY A 369 -12.68 -14.71 -8.58
CA GLY A 369 -13.65 -14.02 -7.74
C GLY A 369 -13.41 -12.51 -7.60
N PHE A 370 -12.82 -11.86 -8.59
CA PHE A 370 -12.75 -10.41 -8.64
C PHE A 370 -14.05 -9.81 -9.16
N VAL A 371 -14.51 -8.77 -8.49
CA VAL A 371 -15.56 -7.87 -8.96
C VAL A 371 -15.09 -6.43 -8.78
N SER A 372 -15.67 -5.48 -9.50
CA SER A 372 -15.18 -4.10 -9.46
C SER A 372 -16.28 -3.07 -9.63
N GLY A 373 -16.01 -1.87 -9.17
CA GLY A 373 -16.86 -0.70 -9.36
C GLY A 373 -16.08 0.59 -9.20
N SER A 374 -16.67 1.68 -9.65
CA SER A 374 -16.09 3.02 -9.52
C SER A 374 -16.97 3.95 -8.68
N SER A 375 -16.34 4.95 -8.09
CA SER A 375 -16.97 5.99 -7.30
C SER A 375 -16.49 7.36 -7.79
N ASN A 376 -17.35 8.35 -7.76
CA ASN A 376 -17.02 9.72 -8.10
C ASN A 376 -17.11 10.62 -6.87
N HIS A 377 -16.73 11.88 -7.03
CA HIS A 377 -16.75 12.85 -5.94
C HIS A 377 -18.11 12.93 -5.24
N GLN A 378 -19.21 12.99 -5.98
CA GLN A 378 -20.56 13.06 -5.42
C GLN A 378 -20.89 11.79 -4.61
N ASN A 379 -20.52 10.61 -5.11
CA ASN A 379 -20.70 9.35 -4.40
C ASN A 379 -19.92 9.36 -3.08
N ARG A 380 -18.64 9.81 -3.10
CA ARG A 380 -17.82 9.92 -1.88
C ARG A 380 -18.47 10.80 -0.82
N MET A 381 -18.86 12.02 -1.19
CA MET A 381 -19.50 12.96 -0.26
C MET A 381 -20.80 12.39 0.33
N GLN A 382 -21.59 11.73 -0.50
CA GLN A 382 -22.82 11.07 -0.04
C GLN A 382 -22.52 9.91 0.90
N THR A 383 -21.56 9.04 0.55
CA THR A 383 -21.19 7.85 1.34
C THR A 383 -20.63 8.26 2.71
N ILE A 384 -19.83 9.34 2.79
CA ILE A 384 -19.35 9.88 4.07
C ILE A 384 -20.52 10.33 4.95
N ARG A 385 -21.46 11.12 4.40
CA ARG A 385 -22.66 11.56 5.13
C ARG A 385 -23.51 10.38 5.61
N GLU A 386 -23.76 9.41 4.75
CA GLU A 386 -24.55 8.23 5.09
C GLU A 386 -23.87 7.35 6.15
N SER A 387 -22.55 7.19 6.06
CA SER A 387 -21.78 6.45 7.07
C SER A 387 -21.89 7.09 8.46
N GLN A 388 -21.74 8.41 8.55
CA GLN A 388 -21.92 9.12 9.81
C GLN A 388 -23.38 9.04 10.30
N ALA A 389 -24.36 9.27 9.41
CA ALA A 389 -25.77 9.28 9.79
C ALA A 389 -26.26 7.90 10.24
N LYS A 390 -25.95 6.85 9.49
CA LYS A 390 -26.45 5.49 9.72
C LYS A 390 -25.61 4.69 10.70
N TYR A 391 -24.29 4.69 10.51
CA TYR A 391 -23.37 3.82 11.28
C TYR A 391 -22.67 4.56 12.43
N LYS A 392 -22.79 5.88 12.53
CA LYS A 392 -22.08 6.74 13.50
C LYS A 392 -20.55 6.62 13.37
N VAL A 393 -20.07 6.32 12.16
CA VAL A 393 -18.66 6.20 11.83
C VAL A 393 -18.30 7.21 10.75
N VAL A 394 -17.36 8.09 11.04
CA VAL A 394 -16.77 8.99 10.05
C VAL A 394 -15.65 8.25 9.34
N ILE A 395 -15.68 8.20 8.02
CA ILE A 395 -14.68 7.55 7.16
C ILE A 395 -14.01 8.57 6.25
N ASP A 396 -12.80 8.27 5.79
CA ASP A 396 -12.09 9.10 4.82
C ASP A 396 -12.61 8.87 3.38
N THR A 397 -12.12 9.70 2.47
CA THR A 397 -12.57 9.70 1.06
C THR A 397 -12.27 8.39 0.32
N HIS A 398 -11.14 7.76 0.59
CA HIS A 398 -10.75 6.47 -0.06
C HIS A 398 -11.60 5.33 0.49
N THR A 399 -11.78 5.28 1.80
CA THR A 399 -12.67 4.31 2.45
C THR A 399 -14.11 4.48 1.96
N ALA A 400 -14.54 5.71 1.67
CA ALA A 400 -15.85 5.97 1.08
C ALA A 400 -16.00 5.35 -0.32
N ASP A 401 -14.99 5.42 -1.17
CA ASP A 401 -14.99 4.71 -2.46
C ASP A 401 -15.14 3.19 -2.24
N GLY A 402 -14.40 2.63 -1.28
CA GLY A 402 -14.49 1.23 -0.89
C GLY A 402 -15.87 0.81 -0.38
N LEU A 403 -16.46 1.61 0.52
CA LEU A 403 -17.78 1.33 1.10
C LEU A 403 -18.89 1.45 0.06
N LYS A 404 -18.86 2.46 -0.81
CA LYS A 404 -19.82 2.64 -1.90
C LYS A 404 -19.87 1.41 -2.79
N VAL A 405 -18.72 0.90 -3.24
CA VAL A 405 -18.66 -0.27 -4.11
C VAL A 405 -18.98 -1.55 -3.34
N ALA A 406 -18.58 -1.66 -2.06
CA ALA A 406 -18.95 -2.78 -1.20
C ALA A 406 -20.47 -2.98 -1.12
N LEU A 407 -21.24 -1.90 -1.00
CA LEU A 407 -22.70 -1.93 -0.90
C LEU A 407 -23.36 -2.45 -2.18
N GLU A 408 -22.71 -2.34 -3.35
CA GLU A 408 -23.20 -2.90 -4.61
C GLU A 408 -23.07 -4.43 -4.68
N TYR A 409 -22.09 -5.00 -3.95
CA TYR A 409 -21.80 -6.43 -3.98
C TYR A 409 -22.09 -7.15 -2.66
N LYS A 410 -22.57 -6.43 -1.64
CA LYS A 410 -22.90 -7.01 -0.34
C LYS A 410 -23.94 -8.12 -0.50
N GLN A 411 -23.69 -9.25 0.15
CA GLN A 411 -24.58 -10.41 0.18
C GLN A 411 -25.21 -10.60 1.57
N GLU A 412 -26.35 -11.26 1.63
CA GLU A 412 -27.07 -11.51 2.89
C GLU A 412 -26.30 -12.46 3.83
N ASN A 413 -25.63 -13.47 3.25
CA ASN A 413 -25.03 -14.56 4.03
C ASN A 413 -23.50 -14.60 4.01
N THR A 414 -22.84 -13.64 3.35
CA THR A 414 -21.38 -13.55 3.30
C THR A 414 -20.92 -12.24 3.93
N PRO A 415 -20.08 -12.27 4.97
CA PRO A 415 -19.52 -11.06 5.53
C PRO A 415 -18.74 -10.27 4.49
N MET A 416 -19.02 -8.96 4.38
CA MET A 416 -18.28 -8.00 3.60
C MET A 416 -17.41 -7.16 4.52
N VAL A 417 -16.10 -7.20 4.31
CA VAL A 417 -15.12 -6.40 5.05
C VAL A 417 -14.59 -5.30 4.16
N VAL A 418 -14.88 -4.05 4.51
CA VAL A 418 -14.31 -2.87 3.85
C VAL A 418 -13.00 -2.52 4.52
N LEU A 419 -11.92 -2.36 3.76
CA LEU A 419 -10.63 -1.96 4.30
C LEU A 419 -10.58 -0.44 4.49
N GLU A 420 -10.39 0.02 5.72
CA GLU A 420 -10.15 1.42 6.02
C GLU A 420 -8.70 1.77 5.70
N THR A 421 -8.48 2.69 4.78
CA THR A 421 -7.15 2.98 4.24
C THR A 421 -6.51 4.25 4.80
N ALA A 422 -7.30 5.15 5.39
CA ALA A 422 -6.79 6.33 6.08
C ALA A 422 -7.78 6.81 7.16
N LEU A 423 -7.30 7.61 8.11
CA LEU A 423 -8.18 8.33 9.02
C LEU A 423 -8.66 9.66 8.40
N PRO A 424 -9.90 10.08 8.70
CA PRO A 424 -10.52 11.30 8.17
C PRO A 424 -9.67 12.57 8.32
N ALA A 425 -8.91 12.69 9.41
CA ALA A 425 -8.06 13.84 9.70
C ALA A 425 -7.05 14.21 8.59
N LYS A 426 -6.73 13.28 7.71
CA LYS A 426 -5.79 13.52 6.59
C LYS A 426 -6.42 14.29 5.42
N PHE A 427 -7.74 14.29 5.33
CA PHE A 427 -8.51 14.82 4.18
C PHE A 427 -9.56 15.83 4.66
N GLU A 428 -9.14 16.75 5.50
CA GLU A 428 -9.98 17.73 6.21
C GLU A 428 -10.93 18.48 5.27
N ASP A 429 -10.41 19.02 4.15
CA ASP A 429 -11.23 19.83 3.22
C ASP A 429 -12.44 19.05 2.70
N ALA A 430 -12.23 17.80 2.29
CA ALA A 430 -13.30 16.94 1.77
C ALA A 430 -14.29 16.54 2.88
N LEU A 431 -13.81 16.36 4.12
CA LEU A 431 -14.67 16.06 5.27
C LEU A 431 -15.51 17.26 5.67
N VAL A 432 -14.95 18.46 5.65
CA VAL A 432 -15.69 19.71 5.87
C VAL A 432 -16.76 19.92 4.78
N GLU A 433 -16.43 19.65 3.51
CA GLU A 433 -17.44 19.67 2.43
C GLU A 433 -18.56 18.66 2.65
N ALA A 434 -18.21 17.44 3.08
CA ALA A 434 -19.21 16.39 3.29
C ALA A 434 -20.10 16.63 4.53
N LEU A 435 -19.52 17.05 5.65
CA LEU A 435 -20.13 17.01 6.97
C LEU A 435 -20.35 18.41 7.58
N GLY A 436 -19.72 19.46 7.04
CA GLY A 436 -19.76 20.81 7.60
C GLY A 436 -18.90 21.01 8.85
N GLU A 437 -18.11 20.01 9.24
CA GLU A 437 -17.27 20.07 10.45
C GLU A 437 -15.89 19.47 10.22
N VAL A 438 -14.90 19.96 10.96
CA VAL A 438 -13.53 19.43 10.91
C VAL A 438 -13.49 18.06 11.59
N PRO A 439 -12.93 17.04 10.94
CA PRO A 439 -12.82 15.70 11.53
C PRO A 439 -11.89 15.72 12.76
N PRO A 440 -12.18 14.90 13.78
CA PRO A 440 -11.35 14.85 14.98
C PRO A 440 -9.94 14.37 14.63
N ARG A 441 -8.94 15.02 15.23
CA ARG A 441 -7.53 14.64 15.14
C ARG A 441 -7.09 13.93 16.43
N PRO A 442 -6.19 12.95 16.36
CA PRO A 442 -5.49 12.43 17.54
C PRO A 442 -4.81 13.56 18.31
N ASP A 443 -4.87 13.52 19.65
CA ASP A 443 -4.34 14.61 20.49
C ASP A 443 -2.86 14.90 20.24
N SER A 444 -2.04 13.89 20.00
CA SER A 444 -0.61 14.01 19.69
C SER A 444 -0.33 14.68 18.34
N LEU A 445 -1.33 14.81 17.47
CA LEU A 445 -1.20 15.44 16.14
C LEU A 445 -1.92 16.80 16.06
N LYS A 446 -2.53 17.26 17.16
CA LYS A 446 -3.08 18.61 17.23
C LYS A 446 -1.96 19.65 17.20
N GLY A 447 -2.08 20.62 16.31
CA GLY A 447 -1.09 21.69 16.16
C GLY A 447 0.23 21.26 15.50
N ILE A 448 0.28 20.11 14.83
CA ILE A 448 1.48 19.64 14.12
C ILE A 448 1.98 20.65 13.09
N GLU A 449 1.10 21.47 12.52
CA GLU A 449 1.41 22.54 11.58
C GLU A 449 2.19 23.71 12.21
N LEU A 450 2.22 23.78 13.54
CA LEU A 450 2.95 24.81 14.29
C LEU A 450 4.37 24.36 14.66
N LEU A 451 4.70 23.10 14.44
CA LEU A 451 6.04 22.59 14.72
C LEU A 451 7.07 23.16 13.73
N PRO A 452 8.35 23.28 14.14
CA PRO A 452 9.44 23.65 13.23
C PRO A 452 9.48 22.69 12.03
N GLN A 453 9.58 23.25 10.82
CA GLN A 453 9.64 22.46 9.60
C GLN A 453 11.06 22.46 9.03
N LYS A 454 11.54 21.27 8.62
CA LYS A 454 12.85 21.02 8.02
C LYS A 454 12.68 20.52 6.59
N PHE A 455 12.97 21.37 5.62
CA PHE A 455 12.90 21.02 4.19
C PHE A 455 13.77 21.99 3.36
N ALA A 456 14.18 21.55 2.18
CA ALA A 456 14.81 22.40 1.18
C ALA A 456 13.79 22.70 0.05
N VAL A 457 13.85 23.91 -0.52
CA VAL A 457 13.07 24.28 -1.71
C VAL A 457 13.99 24.26 -2.92
N MET A 458 13.59 23.56 -3.99
CA MET A 458 14.37 23.40 -5.20
C MET A 458 13.50 23.56 -6.45
N ASP A 459 14.10 23.96 -7.54
CA ASP A 459 13.47 23.95 -8.86
C ASP A 459 13.52 22.54 -9.48
N VAL A 460 12.85 22.34 -10.60
CA VAL A 460 12.88 21.09 -11.37
C VAL A 460 14.24 20.95 -12.05
N ASP A 461 15.23 20.48 -11.30
CA ASP A 461 16.62 20.31 -11.72
C ASP A 461 17.22 19.01 -11.16
N VAL A 462 17.44 18.04 -12.04
CA VAL A 462 18.00 16.72 -11.70
C VAL A 462 19.42 16.83 -11.16
N THR A 463 20.22 17.79 -11.68
CA THR A 463 21.61 18.00 -11.24
C THR A 463 21.63 18.51 -9.80
N ALA A 464 20.80 19.50 -9.49
CA ALA A 464 20.68 20.02 -8.12
C ALA A 464 20.24 18.94 -7.12
N ILE A 465 19.33 18.03 -7.50
CA ILE A 465 18.95 16.91 -6.65
C ILE A 465 20.12 15.95 -6.42
N LYS A 466 20.89 15.62 -7.45
CA LYS A 466 22.08 14.76 -7.31
C LYS A 466 23.11 15.41 -6.38
N ASP A 467 23.39 16.69 -6.57
CA ASP A 467 24.34 17.45 -5.72
C ASP A 467 23.85 17.48 -4.25
N PHE A 468 22.55 17.66 -4.04
CA PHE A 468 21.98 17.62 -2.70
C PHE A 468 22.18 16.24 -2.03
N ILE A 469 21.95 15.15 -2.77
CA ILE A 469 22.21 13.79 -2.27
C ILE A 469 23.67 13.62 -1.93
N VAL A 470 24.60 14.01 -2.81
CA VAL A 470 26.05 13.92 -2.60
C VAL A 470 26.49 14.63 -1.32
N ASN A 471 25.96 15.83 -1.09
CA ASN A 471 26.35 16.66 0.07
C ASN A 471 25.76 16.18 1.40
N ASN A 472 24.82 15.23 1.38
CA ASN A 472 24.14 14.70 2.57
C ASN A 472 24.33 13.19 2.75
N THR A 473 25.26 12.57 2.02
CA THR A 473 25.65 11.15 2.13
C THR A 473 27.06 10.99 2.65
#